data_c092ab2c3a8cc05829c83336576cb7b7
#
_entry.id   c092ab2c3a8cc05829c83336576cb7b7
#
_cell.length_a   1.000
_cell.length_b   1.000
_cell.length_c   1.000
_cell.angle_alpha   90.00
_cell.angle_beta   90.00
_cell.angle_gamma   90.00
#
_symmetry.space_group_name_H-M   'P 1'
#
loop_
_entity.id
_entity.type
_entity.pdbx_description
1 polymer ?
#
loop_
_entity_poly.entity_id
_entity_poly.type
_entity_poly.pdbx_seq_one_letter_code
_entity_poly.pdbx_strand_id
1 'polypeptide(L)'
;MTDETGRPLEIYVIAEDETVRLALADLPHGMTRCVRCFDTPAAFLAAVPDPRGALVLGLRLRGMSGLAVQARLADRPSLSVIFVSDRATIPAAVTAMKGGAFDFLVAPLRAHQLVDTVALAMDRLAERERDRRSRDRSLVSLTETEREIAALMARGLRNGHIARLTRKAENTVKVHRSRIMRKLGVEHDYHLRAMIGAGQEPSASADTGGMVPA
;
A
#
# COMPACT_ATOMS: atom_id res chain seq x y z
N MET A 1 -1.75 -7.96 15.54
CA MET A 1 -1.12 -7.05 14.56
C MET A 1 -2.12 -5.93 14.27
N THR A 2 -1.77 -4.68 14.40
CA THR A 2 -2.66 -3.51 14.22
C THR A 2 -2.07 -2.54 13.21
N ASP A 3 -2.96 -1.82 12.52
CA ASP A 3 -2.61 -0.74 11.60
C ASP A 3 -2.23 0.57 12.33
N GLU A 4 -2.04 1.65 11.56
CA GLU A 4 -1.69 3.00 12.08
C GLU A 4 -2.75 3.61 13.00
N THR A 5 -4.02 3.18 12.92
CA THR A 5 -5.13 3.67 13.76
C THR A 5 -5.38 2.78 14.98
N GLY A 6 -4.55 1.76 15.20
CA GLY A 6 -4.75 0.75 16.24
C GLY A 6 -5.79 -0.33 15.85
N ARG A 7 -6.31 -0.30 14.61
CA ARG A 7 -7.25 -1.32 14.10
C ARG A 7 -6.48 -2.61 13.78
N PRO A 8 -7.02 -3.77 14.10
CA PRO A 8 -6.39 -5.03 13.77
C PRO A 8 -6.32 -5.23 12.26
N LEU A 9 -5.21 -5.79 11.77
CA LEU A 9 -5.13 -6.33 10.42
C LEU A 9 -5.99 -7.60 10.37
N GLU A 10 -6.86 -7.72 9.38
CA GLU A 10 -7.79 -8.84 9.24
C GLU A 10 -7.39 -9.75 8.07
N ILE A 11 -7.85 -10.98 8.09
CA ILE A 11 -7.73 -11.93 7.01
C ILE A 11 -9.13 -12.11 6.40
N TYR A 12 -9.28 -11.72 5.17
CA TYR A 12 -10.52 -11.88 4.42
C TYR A 12 -10.42 -13.07 3.49
N VAL A 13 -11.50 -13.81 3.35
CA VAL A 13 -11.58 -14.99 2.48
C VAL A 13 -12.78 -14.87 1.58
N ILE A 14 -12.54 -14.93 0.28
CA ILE A 14 -13.58 -15.05 -0.74
C ILE A 14 -13.16 -16.20 -1.65
N ALA A 15 -13.54 -17.41 -1.27
CA ALA A 15 -13.22 -18.61 -2.02
C ALA A 15 -14.39 -19.61 -1.94
N GLU A 16 -14.71 -20.25 -3.05
CA GLU A 16 -15.71 -21.32 -3.10
C GLU A 16 -15.14 -22.66 -2.61
N ASP A 17 -13.82 -22.79 -2.59
CA ASP A 17 -13.12 -24.00 -2.19
C ASP A 17 -13.08 -24.15 -0.66
N GLU A 18 -13.71 -25.21 -0.17
CA GLU A 18 -13.74 -25.54 1.26
C GLU A 18 -12.35 -25.86 1.81
N THR A 19 -11.44 -26.36 0.97
CA THR A 19 -10.05 -26.64 1.38
C THR A 19 -9.32 -25.37 1.83
N VAL A 20 -9.64 -24.22 1.24
CA VAL A 20 -9.11 -22.92 1.65
C VAL A 20 -9.61 -22.54 3.05
N ARG A 21 -10.91 -22.77 3.32
CA ARG A 21 -11.50 -22.50 4.65
C ARG A 21 -10.90 -23.40 5.73
N LEU A 22 -10.72 -24.69 5.42
CA LEU A 22 -10.12 -25.66 6.33
C LEU A 22 -8.64 -25.35 6.59
N ALA A 23 -7.87 -24.98 5.56
CA ALA A 23 -6.47 -24.61 5.72
C ALA A 23 -6.29 -23.38 6.64
N LEU A 24 -7.24 -22.45 6.61
CA LEU A 24 -7.20 -21.25 7.48
C LEU A 24 -7.65 -21.54 8.92
N ALA A 25 -8.32 -22.66 9.17
CA ALA A 25 -8.63 -23.12 10.53
C ALA A 25 -7.36 -23.52 11.31
N ASP A 26 -6.29 -23.91 10.61
CA ASP A 26 -4.99 -24.26 11.18
C ASP A 26 -4.09 -23.03 11.45
N LEU A 27 -4.60 -21.80 11.20
CA LEU A 27 -3.88 -20.59 11.56
C LEU A 27 -3.60 -20.53 13.08
N PRO A 28 -2.44 -20.00 13.50
CA PRO A 28 -2.15 -19.76 14.91
C PRO A 28 -3.30 -19.02 15.61
N HIS A 29 -3.64 -19.40 16.84
CA HIS A 29 -4.80 -18.88 17.59
C HIS A 29 -4.89 -17.34 17.65
N GLY A 30 -3.75 -16.64 17.55
CA GLY A 30 -3.72 -15.17 17.46
C GLY A 30 -4.20 -14.60 16.12
N MET A 31 -4.11 -15.37 15.03
CA MET A 31 -4.53 -14.98 13.68
C MET A 31 -5.95 -15.44 13.36
N THR A 32 -6.40 -16.55 13.93
CA THR A 32 -7.75 -17.12 13.69
C THR A 32 -8.88 -16.16 14.09
N ARG A 33 -8.66 -15.32 15.11
CA ARG A 33 -9.65 -14.31 15.56
C ARG A 33 -9.88 -13.17 14.56
N CYS A 34 -9.04 -13.06 13.55
CA CYS A 34 -9.08 -12.00 12.55
C CYS A 34 -9.58 -12.48 11.18
N VAL A 35 -10.08 -13.74 11.07
CA VAL A 35 -10.55 -14.30 9.80
C VAL A 35 -12.01 -13.97 9.57
N ARG A 36 -12.32 -13.38 8.43
CA ARG A 36 -13.69 -13.09 7.97
C ARG A 36 -13.91 -13.71 6.60
N CYS A 37 -14.87 -14.62 6.50
CA CYS A 37 -15.23 -15.29 5.26
C CYS A 37 -16.46 -14.61 4.62
N PHE A 38 -16.45 -14.52 3.29
CA PHE A 38 -17.53 -13.97 2.49
C PHE A 38 -17.86 -14.94 1.35
N ASP A 39 -19.14 -15.12 1.11
CA ASP A 39 -19.61 -16.03 0.04
C ASP A 39 -19.53 -15.39 -1.35
N THR A 40 -19.53 -14.07 -1.42
CA THR A 40 -19.47 -13.33 -2.68
C THR A 40 -18.60 -12.08 -2.59
N PRO A 41 -17.98 -11.66 -3.70
CA PRO A 41 -17.30 -10.38 -3.78
C PRO A 41 -18.19 -9.19 -3.41
N ALA A 42 -19.46 -9.21 -3.79
CA ALA A 42 -20.39 -8.14 -3.50
C ALA A 42 -20.62 -7.96 -1.99
N ALA A 43 -20.78 -9.08 -1.26
CA ALA A 43 -20.92 -9.07 0.19
C ALA A 43 -19.66 -8.49 0.87
N PHE A 44 -18.48 -8.89 0.41
CA PHE A 44 -17.21 -8.36 0.92
C PHE A 44 -17.09 -6.84 0.69
N LEU A 45 -17.28 -6.38 -0.55
CA LEU A 45 -17.14 -4.97 -0.92
C LEU A 45 -18.15 -4.08 -0.19
N ALA A 46 -19.35 -4.58 0.10
CA ALA A 46 -20.35 -3.87 0.88
C ALA A 46 -20.03 -3.82 2.39
N ALA A 47 -19.53 -4.93 2.94
CA ALA A 47 -19.26 -5.04 4.37
C ALA A 47 -17.91 -4.44 4.80
N VAL A 48 -16.95 -4.29 3.87
CA VAL A 48 -15.59 -3.85 4.15
C VAL A 48 -15.16 -2.78 3.15
N PRO A 49 -15.59 -1.53 3.32
CA PRO A 49 -15.28 -0.45 2.38
C PRO A 49 -13.78 -0.05 2.38
N ASP A 50 -13.08 -0.29 3.49
CA ASP A 50 -11.63 -0.03 3.63
C ASP A 50 -10.92 -1.27 4.20
N PRO A 51 -10.66 -2.30 3.36
CA PRO A 51 -10.04 -3.54 3.79
C PRO A 51 -8.56 -3.35 4.11
N ARG A 52 -8.11 -3.95 5.24
CA ARG A 52 -6.72 -3.89 5.71
C ARG A 52 -6.26 -5.25 6.18
N GLY A 53 -5.20 -5.76 5.60
CA GLY A 53 -4.67 -7.08 5.90
C GLY A 53 -4.49 -7.96 4.68
N ALA A 54 -4.78 -9.25 4.79
CA ALA A 54 -4.66 -10.21 3.71
C ALA A 54 -6.02 -10.61 3.16
N LEU A 55 -6.17 -10.62 1.83
CA LEU A 55 -7.36 -11.15 1.14
C LEU A 55 -6.97 -12.42 0.39
N VAL A 56 -7.49 -13.55 0.84
CA VAL A 56 -7.44 -14.83 0.13
C VAL A 56 -8.60 -14.86 -0.85
N LEU A 57 -8.28 -14.87 -2.13
CA LEU A 57 -9.23 -14.61 -3.21
C LEU A 57 -9.24 -15.73 -4.24
N GLY A 58 -10.39 -16.36 -4.45
CA GLY A 58 -10.60 -17.28 -5.54
C GLY A 58 -10.51 -16.60 -6.91
N LEU A 59 -9.93 -17.26 -7.91
CA LEU A 59 -9.89 -16.73 -9.28
C LEU A 59 -11.28 -16.66 -9.90
N ARG A 60 -12.09 -17.70 -9.70
CA ARG A 60 -13.49 -17.79 -10.14
C ARG A 60 -14.40 -17.66 -8.93
N LEU A 61 -15.31 -16.71 -8.99
CA LEU A 61 -16.25 -16.42 -7.93
C LEU A 61 -17.61 -16.08 -8.54
N ARG A 62 -18.66 -16.26 -7.77
CA ARG A 62 -20.03 -15.92 -8.21
C ARG A 62 -20.19 -14.43 -8.40
N GLY A 63 -20.68 -14.02 -9.54
CA GLY A 63 -21.01 -12.63 -9.88
C GLY A 63 -19.84 -11.77 -10.36
N MET A 64 -18.60 -12.03 -9.93
CA MET A 64 -17.43 -11.25 -10.33
C MET A 64 -16.16 -12.12 -10.26
N SER A 65 -15.28 -12.01 -11.26
CA SER A 65 -13.99 -12.71 -11.19
C SER A 65 -13.06 -12.13 -10.13
N GLY A 66 -12.18 -12.97 -9.58
CA GLY A 66 -11.17 -12.49 -8.61
C GLY A 66 -10.27 -11.39 -9.18
N LEU A 67 -9.90 -11.45 -10.46
CA LEU A 67 -9.13 -10.39 -11.13
C LEU A 67 -9.89 -9.05 -11.16
N ALA A 68 -11.21 -9.08 -11.35
CA ALA A 68 -12.03 -7.88 -11.31
C ALA A 68 -12.16 -7.32 -9.89
N VAL A 69 -12.20 -8.19 -8.88
CA VAL A 69 -12.12 -7.76 -7.46
C VAL A 69 -10.78 -7.09 -7.17
N GLN A 70 -9.67 -7.72 -7.58
CA GLN A 70 -8.33 -7.14 -7.40
C GLN A 70 -8.23 -5.76 -8.05
N ALA A 71 -8.72 -5.59 -9.28
CA ALA A 71 -8.68 -4.31 -9.97
C ALA A 71 -9.44 -3.20 -9.22
N ARG A 72 -10.55 -3.52 -8.56
CA ARG A 72 -11.30 -2.57 -7.72
C ARG A 72 -10.59 -2.21 -6.42
N LEU A 73 -9.65 -3.04 -6.00
CA LEU A 73 -8.89 -2.87 -4.75
C LEU A 73 -7.46 -2.39 -4.99
N ALA A 74 -7.10 -2.04 -6.24
CA ALA A 74 -5.75 -1.65 -6.61
C ALA A 74 -5.19 -0.47 -5.80
N ASP A 75 -6.06 0.47 -5.42
CA ASP A 75 -5.70 1.67 -4.64
C ASP A 75 -5.71 1.44 -3.12
N ARG A 76 -5.62 0.19 -2.66
CA ARG A 76 -5.63 -0.19 -1.24
C ARG A 76 -4.24 -0.67 -0.78
N PRO A 77 -3.30 0.22 -0.43
CA PRO A 77 -1.92 -0.15 -0.10
C PRO A 77 -1.79 -0.99 1.18
N SER A 78 -2.81 -0.94 2.05
CA SER A 78 -2.87 -1.71 3.30
C SER A 78 -3.52 -3.09 3.12
N LEU A 79 -3.74 -3.54 1.86
CA LEU A 79 -4.29 -4.85 1.55
C LEU A 79 -3.31 -5.64 0.70
N SER A 80 -3.07 -6.90 1.07
CA SER A 80 -2.33 -7.88 0.26
C SER A 80 -3.29 -8.93 -0.29
N VAL A 81 -3.32 -9.10 -1.61
CA VAL A 81 -4.20 -10.06 -2.29
C VAL A 81 -3.42 -11.33 -2.60
N ILE A 82 -3.91 -12.48 -2.13
CA ILE A 82 -3.37 -13.81 -2.39
C ILE A 82 -4.43 -14.59 -3.19
N PHE A 83 -4.08 -14.98 -4.41
CA PHE A 83 -4.99 -15.81 -5.22
C PHE A 83 -4.86 -17.27 -4.87
N VAL A 84 -6.00 -17.98 -4.91
CA VAL A 84 -6.08 -19.43 -4.81
C VAL A 84 -6.97 -19.95 -5.94
N SER A 85 -6.50 -20.94 -6.71
CA SER A 85 -7.30 -21.53 -7.79
C SER A 85 -6.93 -22.98 -8.06
N ASP A 86 -7.92 -23.83 -8.26
CA ASP A 86 -7.80 -25.22 -8.75
C ASP A 86 -7.58 -25.28 -10.27
N ARG A 87 -7.97 -24.24 -10.99
CA ARG A 87 -7.90 -24.12 -12.45
C ARG A 87 -7.08 -22.91 -12.86
N ALA A 88 -5.87 -22.86 -12.36
CA ALA A 88 -4.92 -21.81 -12.69
C ALA A 88 -4.46 -21.95 -14.15
N THR A 89 -4.38 -20.83 -14.86
CA THR A 89 -3.69 -20.74 -16.15
C THR A 89 -2.53 -19.75 -16.03
N ILE A 90 -1.46 -19.98 -16.78
CA ILE A 90 -0.31 -19.08 -16.78
C ILE A 90 -0.71 -17.62 -17.05
N PRO A 91 -1.55 -17.32 -18.08
CA PRO A 91 -2.00 -15.95 -18.31
C PRO A 91 -2.74 -15.32 -17.13
N ALA A 92 -3.60 -16.09 -16.44
CA ALA A 92 -4.33 -15.58 -15.28
C ALA A 92 -3.39 -15.27 -14.11
N ALA A 93 -2.44 -16.15 -13.82
CA ALA A 93 -1.44 -15.92 -12.79
C ALA A 93 -0.57 -14.70 -13.10
N VAL A 94 -0.10 -14.56 -14.34
CA VAL A 94 0.68 -13.38 -14.78
C VAL A 94 -0.15 -12.10 -14.65
N THR A 95 -1.43 -12.13 -15.01
CA THR A 95 -2.32 -10.97 -14.88
C THR A 95 -2.51 -10.59 -13.41
N ALA A 96 -2.75 -11.58 -12.53
CA ALA A 96 -2.87 -11.34 -11.09
C ALA A 96 -1.60 -10.70 -10.50
N MET A 97 -0.43 -11.27 -10.84
CA MET A 97 0.86 -10.76 -10.34
C MET A 97 1.17 -9.36 -10.86
N LYS A 98 0.92 -9.07 -12.14
CA LYS A 98 1.04 -7.71 -12.71
C LYS A 98 0.05 -6.73 -12.09
N GLY A 99 -1.12 -7.19 -11.67
CA GLY A 99 -2.11 -6.41 -10.93
C GLY A 99 -1.75 -6.18 -9.44
N GLY A 100 -0.56 -6.61 -9.00
CA GLY A 100 -0.06 -6.38 -7.64
C GLY A 100 -0.50 -7.45 -6.64
N ALA A 101 -0.90 -8.65 -7.08
CA ALA A 101 -1.11 -9.76 -6.15
C ALA A 101 0.18 -10.05 -5.37
N PHE A 102 0.01 -10.37 -4.10
CA PHE A 102 1.13 -10.78 -3.24
C PHE A 102 1.68 -12.15 -3.67
N ASP A 103 0.75 -13.08 -3.94
CA ASP A 103 1.09 -14.43 -4.42
C ASP A 103 -0.10 -15.07 -5.15
N PHE A 104 0.19 -16.16 -5.88
CA PHE A 104 -0.80 -16.96 -6.59
C PHE A 104 -0.56 -18.45 -6.32
N LEU A 105 -1.47 -19.06 -5.57
CA LEU A 105 -1.39 -20.45 -5.14
C LEU A 105 -2.30 -21.35 -5.98
N VAL A 106 -1.77 -22.49 -6.40
CA VAL A 106 -2.50 -23.46 -7.21
C VAL A 106 -2.93 -24.65 -6.36
N ALA A 107 -4.23 -24.94 -6.33
CA ALA A 107 -4.76 -26.13 -5.64
C ALA A 107 -4.42 -27.42 -6.42
N PRO A 108 -4.24 -28.58 -5.74
CA PRO A 108 -4.46 -28.78 -4.30
C PRO A 108 -3.37 -28.16 -3.43
N LEU A 109 -3.78 -27.39 -2.44
CA LEU A 109 -2.89 -26.71 -1.50
C LEU A 109 -2.54 -27.62 -0.33
N ARG A 110 -1.28 -27.54 0.11
CA ARG A 110 -0.94 -28.00 1.45
C ARG A 110 -1.34 -26.91 2.46
N ALA A 111 -2.00 -27.30 3.56
CA ALA A 111 -2.51 -26.34 4.56
C ALA A 111 -1.45 -25.33 5.01
N HIS A 112 -0.22 -25.81 5.32
CA HIS A 112 0.89 -24.96 5.73
C HIS A 112 1.29 -23.92 4.67
N GLN A 113 1.20 -24.24 3.37
CA GLN A 113 1.57 -23.31 2.29
C GLN A 113 0.70 -22.05 2.30
N LEU A 114 -0.61 -22.18 2.48
CA LEU A 114 -1.52 -21.04 2.57
C LEU A 114 -1.26 -20.24 3.85
N VAL A 115 -1.09 -20.95 4.98
CA VAL A 115 -0.80 -20.32 6.28
C VAL A 115 0.49 -19.50 6.22
N ASP A 116 1.56 -20.07 5.69
CA ASP A 116 2.88 -19.40 5.56
C ASP A 116 2.79 -18.18 4.65
N THR A 117 2.07 -18.30 3.51
CA THR A 117 1.88 -17.18 2.58
C THR A 117 1.08 -16.04 3.22
N VAL A 118 0.00 -16.36 3.94
CA VAL A 118 -0.79 -15.35 4.66
C VAL A 118 0.04 -14.68 5.75
N ALA A 119 0.80 -15.46 6.54
CA ALA A 119 1.68 -14.92 7.57
C ALA A 119 2.72 -13.95 6.98
N LEU A 120 3.37 -14.35 5.89
CA LEU A 120 4.36 -13.51 5.20
C LEU A 120 3.74 -12.22 4.64
N ALA A 121 2.53 -12.31 4.07
CA ALA A 121 1.80 -11.13 3.58
C ALA A 121 1.48 -10.15 4.71
N MET A 122 1.03 -10.66 5.85
CA MET A 122 0.71 -9.87 7.04
C MET A 122 1.95 -9.20 7.65
N ASP A 123 3.08 -9.92 7.71
CA ASP A 123 4.34 -9.38 8.22
C ASP A 123 4.86 -8.25 7.33
N ARG A 124 4.83 -8.42 6.01
CA ARG A 124 5.21 -7.35 5.07
C ARG A 124 4.31 -6.11 5.16
N LEU A 125 3.02 -6.30 5.39
CA LEU A 125 2.12 -5.17 5.61
C LEU A 125 2.49 -4.44 6.92
N ALA A 126 2.74 -5.18 8.00
CA ALA A 126 3.13 -4.59 9.26
C ALA A 126 4.47 -3.84 9.17
N GLU A 127 5.44 -4.32 8.41
CA GLU A 127 6.71 -3.63 8.14
C GLU A 127 6.47 -2.31 7.37
N ARG A 128 5.72 -2.36 6.26
CA ARG A 128 5.37 -1.16 5.47
C ARG A 128 4.67 -0.10 6.31
N GLU A 129 3.75 -0.52 7.19
CA GLU A 129 3.06 0.39 8.10
C GLU A 129 4.00 1.00 9.15
N ARG A 130 4.95 0.23 9.70
CA ARG A 130 5.98 0.76 10.61
C ARG A 130 6.87 1.80 9.92
N ASP A 131 7.31 1.51 8.70
CA ASP A 131 8.13 2.42 7.91
C ASP A 131 7.38 3.71 7.57
N ARG A 132 6.11 3.60 7.20
CA ARG A 132 5.23 4.75 6.96
C ARG A 132 5.07 5.59 8.21
N ARG A 133 4.74 4.98 9.36
CA ARG A 133 4.65 5.68 10.66
C ARG A 133 5.94 6.39 11.04
N SER A 134 7.08 5.75 10.79
CA SER A 134 8.40 6.36 11.05
C SER A 134 8.59 7.61 10.19
N ARG A 135 8.26 7.54 8.89
CA ARG A 135 8.32 8.68 7.97
C ARG A 135 7.37 9.81 8.40
N ASP A 136 6.12 9.48 8.70
CA ASP A 136 5.11 10.47 9.09
C ASP A 136 5.50 11.18 10.39
N ARG A 137 6.00 10.46 11.40
CA ARG A 137 6.54 11.06 12.63
C ARG A 137 7.71 11.98 12.35
N SER A 138 8.61 11.59 11.47
CA SER A 138 9.76 12.42 11.10
C SER A 138 9.31 13.71 10.41
N LEU A 139 8.34 13.65 9.50
CA LEU A 139 7.76 14.82 8.84
C LEU A 139 7.02 15.75 9.81
N VAL A 140 6.27 15.19 10.76
CA VAL A 140 5.59 15.97 11.82
C VAL A 140 6.59 16.70 12.73
N SER A 141 7.79 16.15 12.91
CA SER A 141 8.85 16.78 13.73
C SER A 141 9.44 18.05 13.13
N LEU A 142 9.15 18.34 11.86
CA LEU A 142 9.60 19.56 11.18
C LEU A 142 8.76 20.76 11.63
N THR A 143 9.42 21.87 11.94
CA THR A 143 8.75 23.16 12.10
C THR A 143 8.14 23.62 10.76
N GLU A 144 7.24 24.59 10.78
CA GLU A 144 6.61 25.11 9.57
C GLU A 144 7.65 25.62 8.56
N THR A 145 8.64 26.38 9.02
CA THR A 145 9.77 26.82 8.19
C THR A 145 10.59 25.65 7.62
N GLU A 146 10.85 24.63 8.44
CA GLU A 146 11.60 23.46 7.98
C GLU A 146 10.79 22.67 6.96
N ARG A 147 9.47 22.59 7.10
CA ARG A 147 8.57 21.93 6.15
C ARG A 147 8.51 22.66 4.81
N GLU A 148 8.43 24.01 4.83
CA GLU A 148 8.50 24.83 3.63
C GLU A 148 9.81 24.60 2.87
N ILE A 149 10.95 24.69 3.58
CA ILE A 149 12.27 24.46 2.99
C ILE A 149 12.41 23.03 2.48
N ALA A 150 11.93 22.03 3.23
CA ALA A 150 11.98 20.61 2.81
C ALA A 150 11.18 20.37 1.51
N ALA A 151 10.03 20.99 1.35
CA ALA A 151 9.25 20.91 0.09
C ALA A 151 9.99 21.51 -1.09
N LEU A 152 10.69 22.63 -0.90
CA LEU A 152 11.51 23.25 -1.96
C LEU A 152 12.77 22.41 -2.28
N MET A 153 13.39 21.79 -1.27
CA MET A 153 14.48 20.82 -1.45
C MET A 153 14.02 19.60 -2.27
N ALA A 154 12.86 19.05 -1.95
CA ALA A 154 12.28 17.90 -2.67
C ALA A 154 12.03 18.22 -4.16
N ARG A 155 11.76 19.47 -4.49
CA ARG A 155 11.66 19.97 -5.88
C ARG A 155 13.03 20.17 -6.56
N GLY A 156 14.13 19.94 -5.85
CA GLY A 156 15.48 20.06 -6.37
C GLY A 156 16.04 21.48 -6.42
N LEU A 157 15.45 22.44 -5.69
CA LEU A 157 15.95 23.82 -5.68
C LEU A 157 17.26 23.93 -4.90
N ARG A 158 18.18 24.76 -5.42
CA ARG A 158 19.45 25.09 -4.77
C ARG A 158 19.25 26.12 -3.66
N ASN A 159 20.18 26.18 -2.71
CA ASN A 159 20.09 27.05 -1.52
C ASN A 159 19.78 28.52 -1.85
N GLY A 160 20.46 29.11 -2.84
CA GLY A 160 20.22 30.50 -3.25
C GLY A 160 18.81 30.75 -3.79
N HIS A 161 18.17 29.77 -4.45
CA HIS A 161 16.77 29.85 -4.88
C HIS A 161 15.82 29.77 -3.68
N ILE A 162 16.06 28.82 -2.78
CA ILE A 162 15.28 28.66 -1.54
C ILE A 162 15.38 29.93 -0.70
N ALA A 163 16.59 30.49 -0.55
CA ALA A 163 16.83 31.74 0.19
C ALA A 163 15.97 32.91 -0.33
N ARG A 164 15.91 33.06 -1.65
CA ARG A 164 15.06 34.10 -2.30
C ARG A 164 13.58 33.88 -2.06
N LEU A 165 13.09 32.63 -2.24
CA LEU A 165 11.67 32.30 -2.07
C LEU A 165 11.21 32.45 -0.60
N THR A 166 12.05 32.03 0.34
CA THR A 166 11.73 32.08 1.78
C THR A 166 12.12 33.39 2.45
N ARG A 167 12.71 34.34 1.71
CA ARG A 167 13.24 35.64 2.21
C ARG A 167 14.24 35.44 3.36
N LYS A 168 15.10 34.43 3.27
CA LYS A 168 16.11 34.10 4.28
C LYS A 168 17.52 34.24 3.67
N ALA A 169 18.53 34.41 4.53
CA ALA A 169 19.93 34.35 4.07
C ALA A 169 20.28 32.91 3.64
N GLU A 170 21.12 32.77 2.63
CA GLU A 170 21.54 31.46 2.10
C GLU A 170 22.21 30.60 3.20
N ASN A 171 22.98 31.23 4.08
CA ASN A 171 23.59 30.53 5.21
C ASN A 171 22.54 29.97 6.20
N THR A 172 21.44 30.71 6.42
CA THR A 172 20.31 30.25 7.23
C THR A 172 19.64 29.04 6.58
N VAL A 173 19.48 29.05 5.25
CA VAL A 173 18.94 27.90 4.51
C VAL A 173 19.84 26.69 4.65
N LYS A 174 21.18 26.85 4.59
CA LYS A 174 22.12 25.73 4.82
C LYS A 174 21.93 25.10 6.20
N VAL A 175 21.77 25.93 7.25
CA VAL A 175 21.53 25.44 8.61
C VAL A 175 20.21 24.67 8.70
N HIS A 176 19.13 25.20 8.10
CA HIS A 176 17.85 24.50 8.04
C HIS A 176 17.96 23.17 7.29
N ARG A 177 18.62 23.13 6.13
CA ARG A 177 18.87 21.88 5.40
C ARG A 177 19.53 20.82 6.26
N SER A 178 20.62 21.17 6.93
CA SER A 178 21.33 20.25 7.83
C SER A 178 20.41 19.72 8.95
N ARG A 179 19.58 20.57 9.54
CA ARG A 179 18.61 20.17 10.57
C ARG A 179 17.52 19.26 10.01
N ILE A 180 16.98 19.60 8.83
CA ILE A 180 15.96 18.80 8.14
C ILE A 180 16.50 17.41 7.84
N MET A 181 17.67 17.31 7.20
CA MET A 181 18.32 16.05 6.86
C MET A 181 18.52 15.16 8.09
N ARG A 182 19.01 15.74 9.19
CA ARG A 182 19.18 15.05 10.47
C ARG A 182 17.86 14.58 11.09
N LYS A 183 16.81 15.44 11.11
CA LYS A 183 15.49 15.08 11.65
C LYS A 183 14.80 13.97 10.87
N LEU A 184 14.99 13.99 9.55
CA LEU A 184 14.41 12.98 8.64
C LEU A 184 15.27 11.72 8.50
N GLY A 185 16.50 11.72 9.04
CA GLY A 185 17.43 10.59 8.92
C GLY A 185 17.87 10.31 7.48
N VAL A 186 17.94 11.36 6.63
CA VAL A 186 18.30 11.22 5.22
C VAL A 186 19.65 11.87 4.95
N GLU A 187 20.47 11.22 4.14
CA GLU A 187 21.82 11.71 3.79
C GLU A 187 21.85 12.52 2.48
N HIS A 188 20.86 12.31 1.60
CA HIS A 188 20.82 12.92 0.28
C HIS A 188 19.44 13.45 -0.09
N ASP A 189 19.41 14.53 -0.87
CA ASP A 189 18.17 15.19 -1.33
C ASP A 189 17.23 14.29 -2.12
N TYR A 190 17.74 13.25 -2.81
CA TYR A 190 16.88 12.32 -3.54
C TYR A 190 16.04 11.44 -2.60
N HIS A 191 16.57 11.08 -1.43
CA HIS A 191 15.79 10.39 -0.39
C HIS A 191 14.66 11.27 0.15
N LEU A 192 14.95 12.57 0.33
CA LEU A 192 13.94 13.54 0.74
C LEU A 192 12.80 13.64 -0.30
N ARG A 193 13.16 13.64 -1.60
CA ARG A 193 12.17 13.64 -2.69
C ARG A 193 11.28 12.41 -2.64
N ALA A 194 11.85 11.23 -2.40
CA ALA A 194 11.10 9.99 -2.27
C ALA A 194 10.18 9.99 -1.04
N MET A 195 10.60 10.63 0.07
CA MET A 195 9.78 10.74 1.28
C MET A 195 8.60 11.71 1.13
N ILE A 196 8.82 12.86 0.49
CA ILE A 196 7.79 13.93 0.36
C ILE A 196 6.94 13.68 -0.90
N GLY A 197 7.51 13.18 -1.99
CA GLY A 197 6.83 12.96 -3.27
C GLY A 197 5.86 11.78 -3.29
N ALA A 198 5.99 10.81 -2.39
CA ALA A 198 5.07 9.69 -2.27
C ALA A 198 3.66 10.09 -1.75
N GLY A 199 3.47 11.34 -1.33
CA GLY A 199 2.20 11.88 -0.82
C GLY A 199 1.46 12.83 -1.78
N GLN A 200 2.02 13.15 -2.95
CA GLN A 200 1.39 14.06 -3.92
C GLN A 200 1.64 13.57 -5.34
N GLU A 201 0.84 12.63 -5.81
CA GLU A 201 0.58 12.55 -7.24
C GLU A 201 -0.39 13.69 -7.59
N PRO A 202 -0.02 14.61 -8.51
CA PRO A 202 -0.98 15.56 -9.03
C PRO A 202 -2.01 14.77 -9.86
N SER A 203 -3.27 14.85 -9.46
CA SER A 203 -4.37 14.45 -10.33
C SER A 203 -4.19 15.19 -11.66
N ALA A 204 -3.84 14.46 -12.71
CA ALA A 204 -3.83 14.96 -14.06
C ALA A 204 -5.27 15.25 -14.46
N SER A 205 -5.73 16.47 -14.15
CA SER A 205 -6.89 17.04 -14.81
C SER A 205 -6.49 17.28 -16.27
N ALA A 206 -7.02 16.43 -17.14
CA ALA A 206 -7.00 16.62 -18.58
C ALA A 206 -7.65 17.94 -18.92
N ASP A 207 -6.84 18.91 -19.26
CA ASP A 207 -7.29 20.05 -20.07
C ASP A 207 -6.99 19.73 -21.54
N THR A 208 -7.94 19.09 -22.20
CA THR A 208 -8.04 19.03 -23.65
C THR A 208 -8.93 20.16 -24.09
N GLY A 209 -8.41 21.38 -23.99
CA GLY A 209 -8.98 22.55 -24.67
C GLY A 209 -8.69 22.47 -26.17
N GLY A 210 -9.75 22.32 -26.96
CA GLY A 210 -9.71 22.27 -28.39
C GLY A 210 -9.17 23.54 -29.02
N MET A 211 -8.66 23.37 -30.22
CA MET A 211 -8.71 24.36 -31.26
C MET A 211 -8.63 23.71 -32.62
N VAL A 212 -9.75 23.63 -33.27
CA VAL A 212 -9.81 23.62 -34.75
C VAL A 212 -9.89 25.07 -35.17
N PRO A 213 -9.19 25.51 -36.22
CA PRO A 213 -9.88 26.20 -37.30
C PRO A 213 -9.42 25.85 -38.70
N ALA A 214 -10.42 25.89 -39.57
CA ALA A 214 -10.47 26.16 -41.01
C ALA A 214 -9.60 25.33 -41.96
#